data_dc4db5940a536218f49110fa542056c5
#
_entry.id   dc4db5940a536218f49110fa542056c5
#
_cell.length_a   1.000
_cell.length_b   1.000
_cell.length_c   1.000
_cell.angle_alpha   90.00
_cell.angle_beta   90.00
_cell.angle_gamma   90.00
#
_symmetry.space_group_name_H-M   'P 1'
#
loop_
_entity.id
_entity.type
_entity.pdbx_description
1 polymer ?
#
loop_
_entity_poly.entity_id
_entity_poly.type
_entity_poly.pdbx_seq_one_letter_code
_entity_poly.pdbx_strand_id
1 'polypeptide(L)'
;MRQKNMIIAALAAMLLAIPAMVQSKKGEAAKKAAIEREQSQACLNSAEREQARPKVKAQTLEVSFDYQRQAGPGSNQYAVWIENEKGDVVKTLFVTSYTTKGRARGGEQPKRGYIVRPACVPTWVKTIKADEKTDQQLDAVTGATPQAGGTQTFAWDFTDEQGKAVPQGNYKVVVEATLFFDSDIIYLGTFSTKDKAGDIKLASTLTKEDEQHKNMVTNVKAVLK
;
A
#
# COMPACT_ATOMS: atom_id res chain seq x y z
N MET A 1 -16.89 -45.53 -70.08
CA MET A 1 -17.05 -46.17 -68.75
C MET A 1 -16.08 -45.71 -67.67
N ARG A 2 -15.30 -44.63 -67.84
CA ARG A 2 -14.30 -44.19 -66.86
C ARG A 2 -14.73 -43.05 -65.90
N GLN A 3 -15.82 -42.34 -66.17
CA GLN A 3 -16.26 -41.20 -65.35
C GLN A 3 -17.22 -41.56 -64.16
N LYS A 4 -17.92 -42.70 -64.27
CA LYS A 4 -18.88 -43.08 -63.17
C LYS A 4 -18.21 -43.65 -61.91
N ASN A 5 -16.96 -44.14 -62.02
CA ASN A 5 -16.26 -44.74 -60.88
C ASN A 5 -15.49 -43.71 -60.01
N MET A 6 -15.23 -42.48 -60.50
CA MET A 6 -14.57 -41.43 -59.76
C MET A 6 -15.53 -40.72 -58.76
N ILE A 7 -16.81 -40.65 -59.06
CA ILE A 7 -17.79 -39.97 -58.21
C ILE A 7 -18.14 -40.80 -56.97
N ILE A 8 -18.11 -42.11 -57.08
CA ILE A 8 -18.39 -43.03 -55.97
C ILE A 8 -17.22 -43.04 -54.96
N ALA A 9 -15.98 -42.89 -55.40
CA ALA A 9 -14.82 -42.86 -54.49
C ALA A 9 -14.74 -41.54 -53.67
N ALA A 10 -15.19 -40.42 -54.24
CA ALA A 10 -15.21 -39.12 -53.56
C ALA A 10 -16.29 -39.05 -52.45
N LEU A 11 -17.45 -39.70 -52.62
CA LEU A 11 -18.52 -39.76 -51.61
C LEU A 11 -18.15 -40.69 -50.44
N ALA A 12 -17.42 -41.76 -50.66
CA ALA A 12 -16.95 -42.66 -49.62
C ALA A 12 -15.89 -42.01 -48.68
N ALA A 13 -15.04 -41.14 -49.22
CA ALA A 13 -14.07 -40.40 -48.41
C ALA A 13 -14.67 -39.31 -47.54
N MET A 14 -15.80 -38.69 -47.92
CA MET A 14 -16.48 -37.68 -47.13
C MET A 14 -17.27 -38.27 -45.93
N LEU A 15 -17.76 -39.52 -46.03
CA LEU A 15 -18.49 -40.16 -44.94
C LEU A 15 -17.61 -40.69 -43.81
N LEU A 16 -16.30 -40.86 -44.03
CA LEU A 16 -15.36 -41.32 -42.98
C LEU A 16 -14.67 -40.16 -42.20
N ALA A 17 -14.75 -38.93 -42.69
CA ALA A 17 -14.15 -37.78 -42.00
C ALA A 17 -15.00 -37.18 -40.90
N ILE A 18 -16.32 -37.37 -40.92
CA ILE A 18 -17.26 -36.76 -39.97
C ILE A 18 -17.10 -37.33 -38.54
N PRO A 19 -16.93 -38.64 -38.30
CA PRO A 19 -16.76 -39.14 -36.94
C PRO A 19 -15.43 -38.72 -36.28
N ALA A 20 -14.34 -38.52 -37.02
CA ALA A 20 -13.06 -38.10 -36.48
C ALA A 20 -13.07 -36.64 -35.99
N MET A 21 -13.76 -35.75 -36.69
CA MET A 21 -13.94 -34.37 -36.26
C MET A 21 -14.83 -34.22 -35.02
N VAL A 22 -15.85 -35.04 -34.89
CA VAL A 22 -16.73 -35.04 -33.71
C VAL A 22 -16.02 -35.60 -32.49
N GLN A 23 -15.17 -36.60 -32.65
CA GLN A 23 -14.34 -37.13 -31.55
C GLN A 23 -13.26 -36.18 -31.11
N SER A 24 -12.64 -35.42 -32.01
CA SER A 24 -11.65 -34.37 -31.67
C SER A 24 -12.29 -33.26 -30.83
N LYS A 25 -13.46 -32.75 -31.23
CA LYS A 25 -14.17 -31.70 -30.48
C LYS A 25 -14.64 -32.17 -29.10
N LYS A 26 -15.06 -33.43 -28.94
CA LYS A 26 -15.38 -34.01 -27.62
C LYS A 26 -14.15 -34.13 -26.72
N GLY A 27 -13.00 -34.48 -27.29
CA GLY A 27 -11.75 -34.57 -26.53
C GLY A 27 -11.26 -33.21 -26.07
N GLU A 28 -11.37 -32.16 -26.89
CA GLU A 28 -11.01 -30.76 -26.48
C GLU A 28 -11.98 -30.22 -25.42
N ALA A 29 -13.25 -30.42 -25.56
CA ALA A 29 -14.25 -30.01 -24.57
C ALA A 29 -14.04 -30.71 -23.21
N ALA A 30 -13.69 -32.00 -23.21
CA ALA A 30 -13.37 -32.73 -22.00
C ALA A 30 -12.07 -32.23 -21.34
N LYS A 31 -11.03 -31.91 -22.11
CA LYS A 31 -9.80 -31.33 -21.59
C LYS A 31 -10.05 -29.95 -20.97
N LYS A 32 -10.82 -29.08 -21.65
CA LYS A 32 -11.18 -27.77 -21.14
C LYS A 32 -11.95 -27.85 -19.82
N ALA A 33 -12.94 -28.74 -19.74
CA ALA A 33 -13.70 -28.96 -18.52
C ALA A 33 -12.85 -29.55 -17.37
N ALA A 34 -11.85 -30.37 -17.67
CA ALA A 34 -10.91 -30.88 -16.66
C ALA A 34 -10.03 -29.74 -16.12
N ILE A 35 -9.49 -28.87 -16.97
CA ILE A 35 -8.68 -27.71 -16.55
C ILE A 35 -9.51 -26.74 -15.70
N GLU A 36 -10.74 -26.44 -16.09
CA GLU A 36 -11.63 -25.57 -15.32
C GLU A 36 -11.98 -26.15 -13.94
N ARG A 37 -12.16 -27.46 -13.83
CA ARG A 37 -12.36 -28.15 -12.55
C ARG A 37 -11.11 -28.08 -11.66
N GLU A 38 -9.94 -28.31 -12.22
CA GLU A 38 -8.67 -28.25 -11.50
C GLU A 38 -8.37 -26.85 -11.00
N GLN A 39 -8.64 -25.82 -11.81
CA GLN A 39 -8.51 -24.41 -11.40
C GLN A 39 -9.52 -24.05 -10.31
N SER A 40 -10.77 -24.50 -10.42
CA SER A 40 -11.80 -24.27 -9.40
C SER A 40 -11.44 -24.97 -8.09
N GLN A 41 -10.92 -26.20 -8.14
CA GLN A 41 -10.49 -26.93 -6.95
C GLN A 41 -9.27 -26.29 -6.31
N ALA A 42 -8.31 -25.79 -7.09
CA ALA A 42 -7.16 -25.05 -6.58
C ALA A 42 -7.59 -23.74 -5.90
N CYS A 43 -8.58 -23.04 -6.45
CA CYS A 43 -9.15 -21.84 -5.86
C CYS A 43 -9.87 -22.14 -4.53
N LEU A 44 -10.67 -23.21 -4.45
CA LEU A 44 -11.33 -23.67 -3.22
C LEU A 44 -10.31 -24.07 -2.15
N ASN A 45 -9.29 -24.84 -2.52
CA ASN A 45 -8.23 -25.25 -1.59
C ASN A 45 -7.41 -24.06 -1.08
N SER A 46 -7.21 -23.02 -1.88
CA SER A 46 -6.55 -21.78 -1.44
C SER A 46 -7.42 -20.99 -0.46
N ALA A 47 -8.72 -20.91 -0.70
CA ALA A 47 -9.67 -20.25 0.19
C ALA A 47 -9.80 -20.99 1.54
N GLU A 48 -9.84 -22.33 1.53
CA GLU A 48 -9.86 -23.14 2.75
C GLU A 48 -8.56 -23.01 3.55
N ARG A 49 -7.40 -22.93 2.89
CA ARG A 49 -6.11 -22.67 3.55
C ARG A 49 -6.04 -21.28 4.17
N GLU A 50 -6.64 -20.29 3.53
CA GLU A 50 -6.74 -18.92 4.07
C GLU A 50 -7.65 -18.88 5.32
N GLN A 51 -8.76 -19.62 5.33
CA GLN A 51 -9.66 -19.74 6.48
C GLN A 51 -9.09 -20.57 7.63
N ALA A 52 -8.23 -21.56 7.32
CA ALA A 52 -7.56 -22.42 8.30
C ALA A 52 -6.31 -21.77 8.95
N ARG A 53 -5.90 -20.58 8.52
CA ARG A 53 -4.86 -19.84 9.22
C ARG A 53 -5.35 -19.54 10.65
N PRO A 54 -4.56 -19.90 11.69
CA PRO A 54 -4.92 -19.51 13.04
C PRO A 54 -5.11 -17.99 13.03
N LYS A 55 -6.28 -17.53 13.48
CA LYS A 55 -6.55 -16.11 13.68
C LYS A 55 -5.53 -15.63 14.70
N VAL A 56 -4.44 -15.05 14.23
CA VAL A 56 -3.51 -14.31 15.08
C VAL A 56 -4.39 -13.31 15.80
N LYS A 57 -4.34 -13.28 17.14
CA LYS A 57 -4.98 -12.23 17.96
C LYS A 57 -4.67 -10.94 17.24
N ALA A 58 -5.69 -10.18 16.84
CA ALA A 58 -5.52 -8.99 16.03
C ALA A 58 -4.52 -8.06 16.73
N GLN A 59 -3.27 -8.10 16.29
CA GLN A 59 -2.21 -7.26 16.80
C GLN A 59 -2.36 -5.90 16.13
N THR A 60 -2.22 -4.84 16.89
CA THR A 60 -2.30 -3.48 16.37
C THR A 60 -1.07 -2.71 16.82
N LEU A 61 -0.46 -1.96 15.94
CA LEU A 61 0.52 -0.94 16.31
C LEU A 61 -0.19 0.39 16.46
N GLU A 62 -0.10 0.99 17.64
CA GLU A 62 -0.58 2.35 17.88
C GLU A 62 0.60 3.31 17.96
N VAL A 63 0.53 4.39 17.18
CA VAL A 63 1.50 5.50 17.19
C VAL A 63 0.80 6.73 17.71
N SER A 64 1.38 7.39 18.69
CA SER A 64 0.81 8.63 19.24
C SER A 64 1.89 9.66 19.54
N PHE A 65 1.49 10.93 19.49
CA PHE A 65 2.34 12.05 19.90
C PHE A 65 1.50 13.27 20.26
N ASP A 66 2.09 14.17 21.03
CA ASP A 66 1.48 15.45 21.32
C ASP A 66 1.89 16.45 20.24
N TYR A 67 0.87 17.03 19.58
CA TYR A 67 1.04 18.04 18.56
C TYR A 67 0.71 19.42 19.12
N GLN A 68 1.60 20.36 18.93
CA GLN A 68 1.37 21.77 19.24
C GLN A 68 1.50 22.61 17.97
N ARG A 69 0.38 23.20 17.54
CA ARG A 69 0.37 24.04 16.36
C ARG A 69 1.29 25.24 16.52
N GLN A 70 2.15 25.44 15.54
CA GLN A 70 3.06 26.57 15.47
C GLN A 70 2.45 27.71 14.65
N ALA A 71 2.79 28.96 15.01
CA ALA A 71 2.41 30.14 14.25
C ALA A 71 3.30 30.33 13.02
N GLY A 72 2.80 30.99 12.01
CA GLY A 72 3.55 31.33 10.80
C GLY A 72 3.60 30.24 9.72
N PRO A 73 4.26 30.54 8.60
CA PRO A 73 4.44 29.59 7.50
C PRO A 73 5.63 28.65 7.76
N GLY A 74 5.73 27.57 6.97
CA GLY A 74 6.90 26.68 6.96
C GLY A 74 6.93 25.61 8.05
N SER A 75 5.82 25.41 8.77
CA SER A 75 5.69 24.46 9.86
C SER A 75 4.39 23.65 9.77
N ASN A 76 4.13 22.83 10.79
CA ASN A 76 2.87 22.09 10.98
C ASN A 76 2.61 20.97 9.97
N GLN A 77 3.65 20.45 9.35
CA GLN A 77 3.52 19.31 8.45
C GLN A 77 4.13 18.07 9.09
N TYR A 78 3.45 16.94 8.99
CA TYR A 78 3.95 15.67 9.48
C TYR A 78 3.37 14.50 8.69
N ALA A 79 4.07 13.37 8.74
CA ALA A 79 3.62 12.09 8.21
C ALA A 79 3.94 10.95 9.18
N VAL A 80 3.13 9.90 9.14
CA VAL A 80 3.30 8.65 9.88
C VAL A 80 3.18 7.50 8.90
N TRP A 81 4.20 6.62 8.86
CA TRP A 81 4.16 5.48 7.94
C TRP A 81 4.92 4.27 8.46
N ILE A 82 4.72 3.15 7.79
CA ILE A 82 5.38 1.88 8.05
C ILE A 82 6.26 1.50 6.86
N GLU A 83 7.48 1.05 7.15
CA GLU A 83 8.42 0.51 6.16
C GLU A 83 8.72 -0.96 6.46
N ASN A 84 9.08 -1.70 5.41
CA ASN A 84 9.71 -3.01 5.55
C ASN A 84 11.22 -2.88 5.89
N GLU A 85 11.91 -4.00 6.06
CA GLU A 85 13.37 -4.00 6.34
C GLU A 85 14.20 -3.28 5.26
N LYS A 86 13.73 -3.31 4.00
CA LYS A 86 14.43 -2.70 2.84
C LYS A 86 14.23 -1.20 2.76
N GLY A 87 13.32 -0.64 3.56
CA GLY A 87 12.96 0.78 3.51
C GLY A 87 11.84 1.10 2.50
N ASP A 88 11.18 0.09 1.93
CA ASP A 88 10.00 0.32 1.10
C ASP A 88 8.80 0.64 1.99
N VAL A 89 8.00 1.63 1.63
CA VAL A 89 6.78 1.95 2.36
C VAL A 89 5.75 0.84 2.17
N VAL A 90 5.29 0.30 3.27
CA VAL A 90 4.24 -0.72 3.34
C VAL A 90 2.87 -0.06 3.44
N LYS A 91 2.77 0.96 4.30
CA LYS A 91 1.55 1.73 4.50
C LYS A 91 1.84 3.12 5.02
N THR A 92 1.26 4.11 4.40
CA THR A 92 1.16 5.45 4.99
C THR A 92 -0.09 5.50 5.85
N LEU A 93 0.07 5.82 7.14
CA LEU A 93 -1.06 5.96 8.07
C LEU A 93 -1.67 7.35 7.99
N PHE A 94 -0.85 8.36 7.76
CA PHE A 94 -1.28 9.75 7.66
C PHE A 94 -0.21 10.64 7.04
N VAL A 95 -0.63 11.66 6.32
CA VAL A 95 0.18 12.81 5.95
C VAL A 95 -0.68 14.08 5.92
N THR A 96 -0.13 15.19 6.38
CA THR A 96 -0.82 16.48 6.38
C THR A 96 -1.10 17.00 4.97
N SER A 97 -2.27 17.57 4.75
CA SER A 97 -2.79 17.93 3.43
C SER A 97 -1.95 18.93 2.65
N TYR A 98 -1.23 19.83 3.30
CA TYR A 98 -0.38 20.78 2.59
C TYR A 98 0.80 20.11 1.88
N THR A 99 1.28 18.98 2.40
CA THR A 99 2.34 18.18 1.78
C THR A 99 1.91 17.63 0.41
N THR A 100 0.67 17.19 0.29
CA THR A 100 0.14 16.53 -0.93
C THR A 100 -0.63 17.47 -1.85
N LYS A 101 -1.42 18.38 -1.27
CA LYS A 101 -2.30 19.29 -2.02
C LYS A 101 -1.67 20.65 -2.27
N GLY A 102 -0.78 21.11 -1.41
CA GLY A 102 -0.08 22.37 -1.51
C GLY A 102 -1.01 23.57 -1.84
N ARG A 103 -0.37 24.65 -2.27
CA ARG A 103 -1.07 25.77 -2.91
C ARG A 103 -0.35 26.13 -4.20
N ALA A 104 -1.09 26.40 -5.26
CA ALA A 104 -0.54 27.00 -6.46
C ALA A 104 0.12 28.35 -6.11
N ARG A 105 1.34 28.57 -6.56
CA ARG A 105 2.10 29.81 -6.39
C ARG A 105 2.46 30.38 -7.75
N GLY A 106 2.30 31.68 -7.91
CA GLY A 106 2.92 32.41 -9.02
C GLY A 106 2.57 31.90 -10.42
N GLY A 107 1.34 31.46 -10.68
CA GLY A 107 0.92 30.97 -11.99
C GLY A 107 1.10 29.47 -12.22
N GLU A 108 1.56 28.73 -11.21
CA GLU A 108 1.49 27.27 -11.25
C GLU A 108 0.05 26.83 -11.48
N GLN A 109 -0.18 26.13 -12.59
CA GLN A 109 -1.44 25.43 -12.81
C GLN A 109 -1.23 23.97 -12.44
N PRO A 110 -1.90 23.45 -11.40
CA PRO A 110 -1.80 22.02 -11.09
C PRO A 110 -2.34 21.26 -12.29
N LYS A 111 -1.53 20.34 -12.84
CA LYS A 111 -1.99 19.41 -13.88
C LYS A 111 -3.10 18.49 -13.36
N ARG A 112 -3.23 18.41 -12.05
CA ARG A 112 -4.19 17.63 -11.27
C ARG A 112 -4.47 18.37 -9.95
N GLY A 113 -5.44 17.93 -9.16
CA GLY A 113 -5.85 18.58 -7.92
C GLY A 113 -4.81 18.57 -6.79
N TYR A 114 -3.69 17.87 -7.01
CA TYR A 114 -2.62 17.67 -6.03
C TYR A 114 -1.32 18.30 -6.51
N ILE A 115 -0.68 19.07 -5.63
CA ILE A 115 0.64 19.66 -5.84
C ILE A 115 1.50 19.22 -4.67
N VAL A 116 2.32 18.20 -4.87
CA VAL A 116 3.24 17.71 -3.84
C VAL A 116 4.26 18.80 -3.49
N ARG A 117 4.53 18.97 -2.19
CA ARG A 117 5.51 19.92 -1.66
C ARG A 117 6.71 19.18 -1.08
N PRO A 118 7.79 18.98 -1.85
CA PRO A 118 8.95 18.17 -1.41
C PRO A 118 9.64 18.69 -0.16
N ALA A 119 9.51 19.99 0.14
CA ALA A 119 10.04 20.58 1.36
C ALA A 119 9.17 20.33 2.61
N CYS A 120 8.01 19.70 2.44
CA CYS A 120 7.13 19.32 3.55
C CYS A 120 7.25 17.82 3.75
N VAL A 121 7.77 17.39 4.89
CA VAL A 121 8.01 15.95 5.19
C VAL A 121 8.87 15.29 4.10
N PRO A 122 10.09 15.80 3.87
CA PRO A 122 10.89 15.48 2.68
C PRO A 122 11.26 13.99 2.58
N THR A 123 11.46 13.30 3.70
CA THR A 123 11.79 11.87 3.72
C THR A 123 10.61 11.06 3.21
N TRP A 124 9.40 11.32 3.72
CA TRP A 124 8.19 10.64 3.27
C TRP A 124 7.95 10.88 1.77
N VAL A 125 8.00 12.14 1.31
CA VAL A 125 7.78 12.49 -0.11
C VAL A 125 8.73 11.73 -1.02
N LYS A 126 10.01 11.66 -0.66
CA LYS A 126 11.05 10.94 -1.41
C LYS A 126 10.81 9.43 -1.41
N THR A 127 10.52 8.85 -0.24
CA THR A 127 10.43 7.40 -0.06
C THR A 127 9.23 6.81 -0.80
N ILE A 128 8.07 7.48 -0.78
CA ILE A 128 6.89 7.01 -1.52
C ILE A 128 6.90 7.43 -2.99
N LYS A 129 7.85 8.29 -3.41
CA LYS A 129 7.85 8.94 -4.73
C LYS A 129 6.50 9.64 -5.00
N ALA A 130 6.16 10.59 -4.13
CA ALA A 130 4.83 11.19 -4.07
C ALA A 130 4.35 11.82 -5.40
N ASP A 131 5.26 12.32 -6.21
CA ASP A 131 5.00 12.88 -7.56
C ASP A 131 4.63 11.82 -8.60
N GLU A 132 4.95 10.56 -8.37
CA GLU A 132 4.54 9.43 -9.22
C GLU A 132 3.17 8.85 -8.81
N LYS A 133 2.64 9.20 -7.62
CA LYS A 133 1.36 8.71 -7.11
C LYS A 133 0.17 9.37 -7.82
N THR A 134 -0.92 8.64 -7.97
CA THR A 134 -2.19 9.19 -8.44
C THR A 134 -2.84 10.06 -7.36
N ASP A 135 -3.74 10.97 -7.77
CA ASP A 135 -4.51 11.79 -6.83
C ASP A 135 -5.32 10.93 -5.84
N GLN A 136 -5.88 9.81 -6.29
CA GLN A 136 -6.61 8.88 -5.44
C GLN A 136 -5.72 8.23 -4.38
N GLN A 137 -4.49 7.84 -4.74
CA GLN A 137 -3.53 7.27 -3.79
C GLN A 137 -3.09 8.30 -2.75
N LEU A 138 -2.87 9.55 -3.16
CA LEU A 138 -2.54 10.63 -2.24
C LEU A 138 -3.73 11.00 -1.34
N ASP A 139 -4.95 11.04 -1.88
CA ASP A 139 -6.16 11.35 -1.11
C ASP A 139 -6.44 10.33 0.00
N ALA A 140 -6.20 9.05 -0.30
CA ALA A 140 -6.44 7.96 0.65
C ALA A 140 -5.65 8.08 1.97
N VAL A 141 -4.50 8.77 1.96
CA VAL A 141 -3.60 8.91 3.12
C VAL A 141 -3.52 10.33 3.66
N THR A 142 -4.13 11.28 2.94
CA THR A 142 -4.06 12.71 3.25
C THR A 142 -5.15 13.12 4.24
N GLY A 143 -4.74 13.72 5.34
CA GLY A 143 -5.66 14.31 6.32
C GLY A 143 -5.44 15.81 6.54
N ALA A 144 -6.43 16.46 7.11
CA ALA A 144 -6.34 17.88 7.43
C ALA A 144 -5.25 18.14 8.47
N THR A 145 -4.46 19.20 8.28
CA THR A 145 -3.54 19.69 9.32
C THR A 145 -4.37 20.17 10.51
N PRO A 146 -4.16 19.63 11.73
CA PRO A 146 -4.94 20.04 12.90
C PRO A 146 -4.82 21.54 13.17
N GLN A 147 -5.93 22.18 13.49
CA GLN A 147 -5.99 23.62 13.77
C GLN A 147 -5.71 23.94 15.25
N ALA A 148 -5.88 22.95 16.14
CA ALA A 148 -5.57 23.06 17.55
C ALA A 148 -4.50 22.04 17.95
N GLY A 149 -3.80 22.29 19.04
CA GLY A 149 -2.93 21.30 19.68
C GLY A 149 -3.72 20.15 20.30
N GLY A 150 -3.04 19.05 20.55
CA GLY A 150 -3.59 17.86 21.19
C GLY A 150 -2.89 16.59 20.75
N THR A 151 -3.24 15.48 21.39
CA THR A 151 -2.66 14.17 21.08
C THR A 151 -3.21 13.67 19.73
N GLN A 152 -2.30 13.28 18.86
CA GLN A 152 -2.58 12.61 17.60
C GLN A 152 -2.34 11.11 17.78
N THR A 153 -3.24 10.28 17.26
CA THR A 153 -3.13 8.81 17.38
C THR A 153 -3.45 8.16 16.05
N PHE A 154 -2.61 7.21 15.66
CA PHE A 154 -2.70 6.45 14.43
C PHE A 154 -2.57 4.97 14.74
N ALA A 155 -3.35 4.12 14.08
CA ALA A 155 -3.30 2.68 14.26
C ALA A 155 -2.95 1.97 12.96
N TRP A 156 -2.11 0.95 13.06
CA TRP A 156 -1.81 0.03 11.96
C TRP A 156 -2.26 -1.38 12.31
N ASP A 157 -3.00 -1.98 11.41
CA ASP A 157 -3.63 -3.29 11.53
C ASP A 157 -2.82 -4.41 10.85
N PHE A 158 -1.54 -4.19 10.58
CA PHE A 158 -0.65 -5.11 9.86
C PHE A 158 -1.12 -5.45 8.44
N THR A 159 -1.78 -4.49 7.78
CA THR A 159 -2.11 -4.59 6.35
C THR A 159 -1.30 -3.60 5.52
N ASP A 160 -1.08 -3.92 4.24
CA ASP A 160 -0.50 -3.00 3.26
C ASP A 160 -1.51 -1.94 2.75
N GLU A 161 -1.11 -1.13 1.78
CA GLU A 161 -1.97 -0.11 1.15
C GLU A 161 -3.21 -0.70 0.47
N GLN A 162 -3.21 -1.98 0.10
CA GLN A 162 -4.32 -2.70 -0.50
C GLN A 162 -5.20 -3.44 0.53
N GLY A 163 -4.90 -3.31 1.82
CA GLY A 163 -5.62 -4.00 2.90
C GLY A 163 -5.26 -5.49 3.04
N LYS A 164 -4.19 -5.95 2.37
CA LYS A 164 -3.71 -7.33 2.48
C LYS A 164 -2.77 -7.45 3.69
N ALA A 165 -2.92 -8.53 4.45
CA ALA A 165 -2.03 -8.82 5.58
C ALA A 165 -0.56 -8.90 5.13
N VAL A 166 0.31 -8.21 5.85
CA VAL A 166 1.74 -8.20 5.56
C VAL A 166 2.42 -9.50 5.97
N PRO A 167 3.53 -9.90 5.35
CA PRO A 167 4.32 -11.05 5.77
C PRO A 167 4.82 -10.91 7.20
N GLN A 168 5.08 -12.02 7.87
CA GLN A 168 5.83 -12.00 9.13
C GLN A 168 7.25 -11.50 8.86
N GLY A 169 7.76 -10.60 9.69
CA GLY A 169 9.08 -10.00 9.53
C GLY A 169 9.29 -8.79 10.41
N ASN A 170 10.38 -8.10 10.16
CA ASN A 170 10.70 -6.85 10.84
C ASN A 170 10.17 -5.66 10.02
N TYR A 171 9.72 -4.66 10.73
CA TYR A 171 9.16 -3.43 10.19
C TYR A 171 9.73 -2.23 10.93
N LYS A 172 9.60 -1.07 10.31
CA LYS A 172 9.93 0.20 10.92
C LYS A 172 8.68 1.07 10.96
N VAL A 173 8.47 1.71 12.09
CA VAL A 173 7.52 2.81 12.22
C VAL A 173 8.29 4.11 12.15
N VAL A 174 7.80 5.03 11.32
CA VAL A 174 8.43 6.33 11.12
C VAL A 174 7.42 7.45 11.34
N VAL A 175 7.83 8.46 12.09
CA VAL A 175 7.13 9.74 12.23
C VAL A 175 8.08 10.83 11.81
N GLU A 176 7.75 11.59 10.79
CA GLU A 176 8.51 12.76 10.34
C GLU A 176 7.67 14.01 10.52
N ALA A 177 8.28 15.07 11.00
CA ALA A 177 7.63 16.35 11.14
C ALA A 177 8.56 17.48 10.69
N THR A 178 8.06 18.35 9.82
CA THR A 178 8.72 19.63 9.47
C THR A 178 8.36 20.65 10.53
N LEU A 179 9.30 20.90 11.41
CA LEU A 179 9.16 21.84 12.53
C LEU A 179 9.10 23.28 12.01
N PHE A 180 10.04 23.63 11.13
CA PHE A 180 10.07 24.94 10.48
C PHE A 180 11.03 24.91 9.27
N PHE A 181 10.50 25.17 8.05
CA PHE A 181 11.26 25.15 6.78
C PHE A 181 12.14 23.92 6.59
N ASP A 182 13.46 24.05 6.86
CA ASP A 182 14.49 23.02 6.71
C ASP A 182 14.85 22.31 8.03
N SER A 183 14.11 22.59 9.10
CA SER A 183 14.20 21.88 10.37
C SER A 183 13.16 20.75 10.43
N ASP A 184 13.62 19.52 10.25
CA ASP A 184 12.79 18.32 10.28
C ASP A 184 13.25 17.40 11.40
N ILE A 185 12.31 16.79 12.11
CA ILE A 185 12.57 15.73 13.08
C ILE A 185 11.98 14.41 12.59
N ILE A 186 12.76 13.34 12.70
CA ILE A 186 12.36 11.99 12.34
C ILE A 186 12.47 11.11 13.58
N TYR A 187 11.38 10.42 13.92
CA TYR A 187 11.36 9.36 14.92
C TYR A 187 11.26 8.03 14.19
N LEU A 188 12.12 7.08 14.54
CA LEU A 188 12.18 5.77 13.92
C LEU A 188 12.26 4.67 14.99
N GLY A 189 11.37 3.68 14.90
CA GLY A 189 11.39 2.48 15.73
C GLY A 189 11.35 1.22 14.88
N THR A 190 12.10 0.21 15.28
CA THR A 190 12.09 -1.12 14.63
C THR A 190 11.41 -2.13 15.54
N PHE A 191 10.58 -2.98 14.96
CA PHE A 191 9.84 -4.02 15.66
C PHE A 191 9.60 -5.22 14.74
N SER A 192 9.23 -6.35 15.33
CA SER A 192 8.86 -7.57 14.59
C SER A 192 7.37 -7.86 14.76
N THR A 193 6.75 -8.44 13.74
CA THR A 193 5.39 -9.00 13.84
C THR A 193 5.28 -10.15 14.85
N LYS A 194 6.40 -10.63 15.40
CA LYS A 194 6.47 -11.67 16.42
C LYS A 194 6.68 -11.12 17.82
N ASP A 195 6.90 -9.81 17.94
CA ASP A 195 7.13 -9.19 19.25
C ASP A 195 5.86 -9.26 20.08
N LYS A 196 6.05 -9.32 21.39
CA LYS A 196 4.95 -9.23 22.33
C LYS A 196 4.43 -7.79 22.42
N ALA A 197 3.20 -7.64 22.87
CA ALA A 197 2.65 -6.34 23.19
C ALA A 197 3.58 -5.56 24.13
N GLY A 198 3.80 -4.29 23.83
CA GLY A 198 4.70 -3.43 24.58
C GLY A 198 5.19 -2.22 23.78
N ASP A 199 5.97 -1.38 24.44
CA ASP A 199 6.53 -0.17 23.86
C ASP A 199 7.65 -0.47 22.88
N ILE A 200 7.64 0.22 21.72
CA ILE A 200 8.72 0.21 20.74
C ILE A 200 9.65 1.38 21.05
N LYS A 201 10.94 1.08 21.18
CA LYS A 201 11.95 2.12 21.37
C LYS A 201 12.10 2.94 20.10
N LEU A 202 11.91 4.24 20.21
CA LEU A 202 12.09 5.21 19.14
C LEU A 202 13.43 5.92 19.28
N ALA A 203 14.17 6.05 18.18
CA ALA A 203 15.29 6.96 18.04
C ALA A 203 14.82 8.21 17.29
N SER A 204 15.33 9.38 17.65
CA SER A 204 15.03 10.62 16.95
C SER A 204 16.26 11.20 16.28
N THR A 205 16.08 11.81 15.12
CA THR A 205 17.11 12.55 14.38
C THR A 205 16.52 13.89 13.96
N LEU A 206 17.24 14.96 14.29
CA LEU A 206 16.89 16.33 13.93
C LEU A 206 17.85 16.81 12.84
N THR A 207 17.33 17.36 11.73
CA THR A 207 18.17 17.87 10.63
C THR A 207 18.85 19.19 10.96
N LYS A 208 18.14 20.05 11.67
CA LYS A 208 18.61 21.38 12.08
C LYS A 208 17.94 21.80 13.37
N GLU A 209 18.71 22.31 14.31
CA GLU A 209 18.17 22.82 15.58
C GLU A 209 17.23 24.01 15.35
N ASP A 210 16.08 23.95 15.98
CA ASP A 210 15.08 25.02 16.02
C ASP A 210 14.40 25.07 17.39
N GLU A 211 14.96 25.88 18.26
CA GLU A 211 14.50 26.06 19.64
C GLU A 211 13.07 26.57 19.73
N GLN A 212 12.63 27.38 18.75
CA GLN A 212 11.30 27.99 18.76
C GLN A 212 10.20 26.96 18.44
N HIS A 213 10.44 26.01 17.53
CA HIS A 213 9.42 25.08 17.03
C HIS A 213 9.63 23.65 17.50
N LYS A 214 10.65 23.37 18.33
CA LYS A 214 10.98 22.02 18.82
C LYS A 214 9.83 21.29 19.51
N ASN A 215 8.83 22.03 20.04
CA ASN A 215 7.70 21.48 20.74
C ASN A 215 6.51 21.15 19.81
N MET A 216 6.66 21.31 18.48
CA MET A 216 5.57 21.01 17.54
C MET A 216 5.10 19.54 17.61
N VAL A 217 6.05 18.62 17.74
CA VAL A 217 5.78 17.19 17.93
C VAL A 217 6.64 16.66 19.07
N THR A 218 6.00 16.24 20.15
CA THR A 218 6.67 15.74 21.36
C THR A 218 6.00 14.46 21.88
N ASN A 219 6.62 13.79 22.84
CA ASN A 219 6.07 12.60 23.50
C ASN A 219 5.68 11.48 22.52
N VAL A 220 6.48 11.30 21.46
CA VAL A 220 6.19 10.29 20.41
C VAL A 220 6.33 8.89 21.02
N LYS A 221 5.30 8.08 20.85
CA LYS A 221 5.22 6.70 21.33
C LYS A 221 4.74 5.78 20.23
N ALA A 222 5.23 4.56 20.23
CA ALA A 222 4.74 3.47 19.40
C ALA A 222 4.56 2.24 20.27
N VAL A 223 3.38 1.63 20.26
CA VAL A 223 3.00 0.55 21.18
C VAL A 223 2.36 -0.59 20.39
N LEU A 224 2.89 -1.80 20.52
CA LEU A 224 2.23 -3.02 20.08
C LEU A 224 1.15 -3.43 21.10
N LYS A 225 -0.06 -3.70 20.60
CA LYS A 225 -1.23 -4.10 21.41
C LYS A 225 -1.73 -5.48 21.02
#